data_7465fb1756db153d49145eb4eba4f4de
#
_entry.id   7465fb1756db153d49145eb4eba4f4de
#
_cell.length_a   1.000
_cell.length_b   1.000
_cell.length_c   1.000
_cell.angle_alpha   90.00
_cell.angle_beta   90.00
_cell.angle_gamma   90.00
#
_symmetry.space_group_name_H-M   'P 1'
#
loop_
_entity.id
_entity.type
_entity.pdbx_description
1 polymer ?
#
loop_
_entity_poly.entity_id
_entity_poly.type
_entity_poly.pdbx_seq_one_letter_code
_entity_poly.pdbx_strand_id
1 'polypeptide(L)'
;MGSRPALLTPEHTRLEQSQLDKIVLKHEQFLARRPDGRRAELSYHDLSDLTFARRDMSHADLSEVRLARANLDDCRLRMAMLVGADLSMVSANRVNLSAADLRGVSFRGAQLNGALLAEANLSEIILPAAGETSRVIAGSGRFRRTDLSAVQALGIDLTNAKLSGSVVLRADFTDAVLRGADLHDADIRNANLTGANLDSVNLCGAQLAGVNLQGAVLTGAEIQGANFTGANINGAVFDLRALRGEELRELVASAYRAPSDAEVNEALAFHASWLETNGKDGRRAMLSDADLGGRQLARVQLALAVLTNGKLTNTNLAQAGLAMIDLDAADLRGAVLTRADLRGARLHRAHLNGADLSGADLGPVRSVGTGKRDFKTNGERAKFARANLCGTVLREAQLNGADFSGADLRGANLRGADLRDAIFTGALIDGADFDGANLAGAQLAGLNLENASLDRAKGL
;
A
#
# COMPACT_ATOMS: atom_id res chain seq x y z
N MET A 1 -27.17 38.08 -36.70
CA MET A 1 -26.44 37.48 -35.58
C MET A 1 -27.37 36.46 -34.93
N GLY A 2 -27.25 35.20 -35.35
CA GLY A 2 -28.05 34.12 -34.81
C GLY A 2 -27.37 33.57 -33.53
N SER A 3 -28.08 33.63 -32.42
CA SER A 3 -27.66 32.98 -31.17
C SER A 3 -27.59 31.48 -31.40
N ARG A 4 -26.38 30.89 -31.21
CA ARG A 4 -26.21 29.47 -31.15
C ARG A 4 -27.06 28.92 -29.99
N PRO A 5 -27.91 27.90 -30.21
CA PRO A 5 -28.65 27.29 -29.10
C PRO A 5 -27.64 26.70 -28.11
N ALA A 6 -27.82 27.01 -26.84
CA ALA A 6 -27.07 26.37 -25.76
C ALA A 6 -27.29 24.85 -25.86
N LEU A 7 -26.22 24.10 -25.92
CA LEU A 7 -26.24 22.63 -25.86
C LEU A 7 -26.86 22.22 -24.52
N LEU A 8 -28.13 21.81 -24.56
CA LEU A 8 -28.83 21.25 -23.39
C LEU A 8 -28.13 19.92 -23.01
N THR A 9 -27.38 19.97 -21.92
CA THR A 9 -27.01 18.71 -21.23
C THR A 9 -28.32 18.09 -20.74
N PRO A 10 -28.56 16.79 -20.95
CA PRO A 10 -29.78 16.18 -20.43
C PRO A 10 -29.86 16.42 -18.92
N GLU A 11 -30.99 16.94 -18.46
CA GLU A 11 -31.23 17.13 -17.03
C GLU A 11 -31.32 15.77 -16.36
N HIS A 12 -30.51 15.55 -15.30
CA HIS A 12 -30.57 14.33 -14.54
C HIS A 12 -31.79 14.33 -13.62
N THR A 13 -32.64 13.33 -13.74
CA THR A 13 -33.78 13.17 -12.84
C THR A 13 -33.31 12.66 -11.48
N ARG A 14 -33.52 13.47 -10.42
CA ARG A 14 -33.17 13.06 -9.06
C ARG A 14 -34.20 12.09 -8.52
N LEU A 15 -33.71 11.01 -7.89
CA LEU A 15 -34.53 10.04 -7.17
C LEU A 15 -34.35 10.19 -5.66
N GLU A 16 -35.38 9.83 -4.92
CA GLU A 16 -35.33 9.62 -3.49
C GLU A 16 -35.03 8.16 -3.16
N GLN A 17 -34.44 7.86 -1.99
CA GLN A 17 -34.08 6.50 -1.59
C GLN A 17 -35.26 5.51 -1.73
N SER A 18 -36.47 5.94 -1.33
CA SER A 18 -37.67 5.07 -1.39
C SER A 18 -38.10 4.70 -2.82
N GLN A 19 -37.80 5.56 -3.79
CA GLN A 19 -38.08 5.31 -5.21
C GLN A 19 -37.02 4.34 -5.75
N LEU A 20 -35.75 4.57 -5.40
CA LEU A 20 -34.63 3.70 -5.74
C LEU A 20 -34.88 2.28 -5.20
N ASP A 21 -35.26 2.12 -3.93
CA ASP A 21 -35.49 0.81 -3.31
C ASP A 21 -36.54 -0.01 -4.05
N LYS A 22 -37.57 0.61 -4.59
CA LYS A 22 -38.59 -0.06 -5.40
C LYS A 22 -38.01 -0.55 -6.74
N ILE A 23 -37.16 0.25 -7.37
CA ILE A 23 -36.48 -0.14 -8.64
C ILE A 23 -35.53 -1.30 -8.37
N VAL A 24 -34.72 -1.19 -7.31
CA VAL A 24 -33.76 -2.23 -6.91
C VAL A 24 -34.48 -3.53 -6.61
N LEU A 25 -35.58 -3.50 -5.84
CA LEU A 25 -36.37 -4.70 -5.55
C LEU A 25 -36.86 -5.40 -6.84
N LYS A 26 -37.35 -4.64 -7.81
CA LYS A 26 -37.78 -5.20 -9.10
C LYS A 26 -36.61 -5.74 -9.92
N HIS A 27 -35.45 -5.10 -9.81
CA HIS A 27 -34.24 -5.58 -10.46
C HIS A 27 -33.74 -6.91 -9.84
N GLU A 28 -33.73 -7.03 -8.53
CA GLU A 28 -33.40 -8.28 -7.84
C GLU A 28 -34.38 -9.40 -8.20
N GLN A 29 -35.67 -9.08 -8.40
CA GLN A 29 -36.66 -10.01 -8.94
C GLN A 29 -36.34 -10.41 -10.38
N PHE A 30 -35.90 -9.49 -11.23
CA PHE A 30 -35.46 -9.76 -12.59
C PHE A 30 -34.26 -10.71 -12.59
N LEU A 31 -33.24 -10.47 -11.76
CA LEU A 31 -32.09 -11.35 -11.62
C LEU A 31 -32.50 -12.76 -11.16
N ALA A 32 -33.51 -12.83 -10.29
CA ALA A 32 -34.09 -14.11 -9.83
C ALA A 32 -35.09 -14.72 -10.82
N ARG A 33 -35.24 -14.16 -12.05
CA ARG A 33 -36.17 -14.61 -13.12
C ARG A 33 -37.63 -14.71 -12.66
N ARG A 34 -38.07 -13.81 -11.75
CA ARG A 34 -39.47 -13.74 -11.30
C ARG A 34 -40.33 -12.98 -12.33
N PRO A 35 -41.64 -13.31 -12.49
CA PRO A 35 -42.51 -12.73 -13.51
C PRO A 35 -42.62 -11.21 -13.48
N ASP A 36 -42.60 -10.59 -12.28
CA ASP A 36 -42.75 -9.14 -12.10
C ASP A 36 -41.41 -8.40 -12.06
N GLY A 37 -40.29 -9.11 -12.26
CA GLY A 37 -38.94 -8.55 -12.26
C GLY A 37 -38.73 -7.66 -13.49
N ARG A 38 -38.05 -6.52 -13.29
CA ARG A 38 -37.65 -5.60 -14.36
C ARG A 38 -36.20 -5.21 -14.18
N ARG A 39 -35.42 -5.23 -15.27
CA ARG A 39 -34.06 -4.71 -15.28
C ARG A 39 -34.07 -3.24 -14.87
N ALA A 40 -33.16 -2.83 -13.98
CA ALA A 40 -33.00 -1.43 -13.64
C ALA A 40 -32.39 -0.66 -14.82
N GLU A 41 -33.08 0.39 -15.24
CA GLU A 41 -32.67 1.36 -16.25
C GLU A 41 -32.65 2.72 -15.55
N LEU A 42 -31.45 3.14 -15.14
CA LEU A 42 -31.21 4.34 -14.32
C LEU A 42 -30.27 5.33 -15.02
N SER A 43 -30.14 5.19 -16.35
CA SER A 43 -29.36 6.12 -17.17
C SER A 43 -29.87 7.56 -16.95
N TYR A 44 -28.94 8.54 -16.88
CA TYR A 44 -29.24 9.95 -16.70
C TYR A 44 -30.04 10.29 -15.42
N HIS A 45 -29.97 9.46 -14.36
CA HIS A 45 -30.54 9.80 -13.06
C HIS A 45 -29.46 10.39 -12.13
N ASP A 46 -29.91 11.25 -11.20
CA ASP A 46 -29.09 11.69 -10.08
C ASP A 46 -29.43 10.87 -8.84
N LEU A 47 -28.50 10.00 -8.48
CA LEU A 47 -28.55 9.07 -7.35
C LEU A 47 -27.48 9.43 -6.32
N SER A 48 -26.97 10.67 -6.37
CA SER A 48 -25.96 11.15 -5.43
C SER A 48 -26.45 11.04 -4.00
N ASP A 49 -25.54 10.67 -3.09
CA ASP A 49 -25.80 10.52 -1.66
C ASP A 49 -26.73 9.34 -1.29
N LEU A 50 -27.21 8.54 -2.26
CA LEU A 50 -28.07 7.38 -2.01
C LEU A 50 -27.25 6.13 -1.67
N THR A 51 -27.94 5.10 -1.09
CA THR A 51 -27.30 3.84 -0.75
C THR A 51 -27.80 2.66 -1.58
N PHE A 52 -26.84 1.90 -2.09
CA PHE A 52 -26.99 0.59 -2.74
C PHE A 52 -26.25 -0.51 -1.96
N ALA A 53 -25.80 -0.22 -0.76
CA ALA A 53 -24.96 -1.13 0.01
C ALA A 53 -25.57 -2.54 0.09
N ARG A 54 -24.75 -3.55 -0.28
CA ARG A 54 -25.12 -4.98 -0.29
C ARG A 54 -26.22 -5.38 -1.28
N ARG A 55 -26.62 -4.50 -2.19
CA ARG A 55 -27.66 -4.78 -3.21
C ARG A 55 -27.03 -5.43 -4.43
N ASP A 56 -27.84 -6.15 -5.20
CA ASP A 56 -27.43 -6.75 -6.48
C ASP A 56 -28.02 -5.94 -7.65
N MET A 57 -27.15 -5.21 -8.34
CA MET A 57 -27.41 -4.40 -9.52
C MET A 57 -26.67 -4.95 -10.74
N SER A 58 -26.33 -6.24 -10.73
CA SER A 58 -25.67 -6.88 -11.86
C SER A 58 -26.50 -6.71 -13.15
N HIS A 59 -25.83 -6.39 -14.27
CA HIS A 59 -26.48 -6.10 -15.56
C HIS A 59 -27.39 -4.85 -15.62
N ALA A 60 -27.45 -4.03 -14.56
CA ALA A 60 -28.21 -2.77 -14.59
C ALA A 60 -27.63 -1.79 -15.63
N ASP A 61 -28.46 -0.92 -16.16
CA ASP A 61 -28.04 0.24 -16.95
C ASP A 61 -27.97 1.47 -16.06
N LEU A 62 -26.76 1.93 -15.84
CA LEU A 62 -26.38 3.08 -15.04
C LEU A 62 -25.54 4.07 -15.88
N SER A 63 -25.70 4.05 -17.20
CA SER A 63 -24.94 4.93 -18.10
C SER A 63 -25.23 6.40 -17.81
N GLU A 64 -24.20 7.24 -17.80
CA GLU A 64 -24.29 8.69 -17.50
C GLU A 64 -25.00 9.03 -16.18
N VAL A 65 -25.08 8.08 -15.23
CA VAL A 65 -25.68 8.29 -13.90
C VAL A 65 -24.77 9.17 -13.03
N ARG A 66 -25.33 9.96 -12.13
CA ARG A 66 -24.61 10.61 -11.04
C ARG A 66 -24.77 9.80 -9.77
N LEU A 67 -23.66 9.30 -9.25
CA LEU A 67 -23.54 8.52 -8.00
C LEU A 67 -22.55 9.19 -7.02
N ALA A 68 -22.29 10.49 -7.20
CA ALA A 68 -21.33 11.17 -6.34
C ALA A 68 -21.71 11.02 -4.85
N ARG A 69 -20.74 10.60 -4.03
CA ARG A 69 -20.88 10.32 -2.58
C ARG A 69 -21.93 9.24 -2.23
N ALA A 70 -22.42 8.47 -3.19
CA ALA A 70 -23.31 7.34 -2.91
C ALA A 70 -22.55 6.23 -2.13
N ASN A 71 -23.31 5.33 -1.50
CA ASN A 71 -22.76 4.16 -0.83
C ASN A 71 -23.04 2.89 -1.67
N LEU A 72 -21.97 2.30 -2.20
CA LEU A 72 -21.98 1.06 -2.97
C LEU A 72 -21.20 -0.07 -2.25
N ASP A 73 -20.93 0.06 -0.95
CA ASP A 73 -20.17 -0.96 -0.22
C ASP A 73 -20.82 -2.33 -0.32
N ASP A 74 -20.02 -3.36 -0.66
CA ASP A 74 -20.46 -4.73 -0.87
C ASP A 74 -21.54 -4.91 -1.97
N CYS A 75 -21.80 -3.89 -2.80
CA CYS A 75 -22.77 -3.96 -3.89
C CYS A 75 -22.24 -4.88 -5.02
N ARG A 76 -23.14 -5.59 -5.71
CA ARG A 76 -22.82 -6.35 -6.92
C ARG A 76 -23.24 -5.54 -8.14
N LEU A 77 -22.30 -5.27 -9.02
CA LEU A 77 -22.47 -4.51 -10.27
C LEU A 77 -21.81 -5.27 -11.45
N ARG A 78 -21.75 -6.60 -11.35
CA ARG A 78 -21.16 -7.42 -12.42
C ARG A 78 -21.85 -7.15 -13.75
N MET A 79 -21.06 -6.94 -14.81
CA MET A 79 -21.57 -6.69 -16.17
C MET A 79 -22.55 -5.52 -16.24
N ALA A 80 -22.57 -4.60 -15.26
CA ALA A 80 -23.39 -3.39 -15.33
C ALA A 80 -22.80 -2.41 -16.36
N MET A 81 -23.67 -1.57 -16.94
CA MET A 81 -23.28 -0.51 -17.84
C MET A 81 -23.20 0.80 -17.04
N LEU A 82 -22.02 1.37 -16.93
CA LEU A 82 -21.76 2.63 -16.20
C LEU A 82 -21.03 3.66 -17.08
N VAL A 83 -21.14 3.51 -18.39
CA VAL A 83 -20.43 4.38 -19.35
C VAL A 83 -20.69 5.84 -19.02
N GLY A 84 -19.63 6.62 -18.82
CA GLY A 84 -19.71 8.04 -18.53
C GLY A 84 -20.29 8.43 -17.16
N ALA A 85 -20.52 7.47 -16.26
CA ALA A 85 -21.09 7.74 -14.94
C ALA A 85 -20.13 8.55 -14.05
N ASP A 86 -20.69 9.32 -13.11
CA ASP A 86 -19.96 10.05 -12.08
C ASP A 86 -20.06 9.31 -10.73
N LEU A 87 -18.99 8.59 -10.37
CA LEU A 87 -18.81 7.92 -9.10
C LEU A 87 -17.78 8.65 -8.21
N SER A 88 -17.62 9.95 -8.37
CA SER A 88 -16.69 10.73 -7.56
C SER A 88 -17.05 10.67 -6.07
N MET A 89 -16.02 10.49 -5.23
CA MET A 89 -16.15 10.41 -3.76
C MET A 89 -17.08 9.28 -3.26
N VAL A 90 -17.41 8.29 -4.11
CA VAL A 90 -18.25 7.15 -3.74
C VAL A 90 -17.55 6.26 -2.71
N SER A 91 -18.34 5.71 -1.77
CA SER A 91 -17.89 4.57 -0.96
C SER A 91 -18.29 3.28 -1.68
N ALA A 92 -17.31 2.53 -2.19
CA ALA A 92 -17.51 1.32 -2.98
C ALA A 92 -16.51 0.22 -2.56
N ASN A 93 -16.26 0.13 -1.25
CA ASN A 93 -15.38 -0.90 -0.71
C ASN A 93 -15.98 -2.29 -0.95
N ARG A 94 -15.17 -3.22 -1.42
CA ARG A 94 -15.55 -4.60 -1.75
C ARG A 94 -16.70 -4.70 -2.77
N VAL A 95 -16.94 -3.64 -3.55
CA VAL A 95 -17.89 -3.69 -4.66
C VAL A 95 -17.43 -4.70 -5.72
N ASN A 96 -18.38 -5.40 -6.34
CA ASN A 96 -18.04 -6.29 -7.44
C ASN A 96 -18.49 -5.66 -8.78
N LEU A 97 -17.56 -5.09 -9.52
CA LEU A 97 -17.69 -4.48 -10.84
C LEU A 97 -17.06 -5.36 -11.95
N SER A 98 -16.85 -6.66 -11.68
CA SER A 98 -16.21 -7.54 -12.67
C SER A 98 -16.96 -7.54 -14.01
N ALA A 99 -16.21 -7.41 -15.09
CA ALA A 99 -16.71 -7.33 -16.47
C ALA A 99 -17.71 -6.16 -16.71
N ALA A 100 -17.76 -5.15 -15.86
CA ALA A 100 -18.59 -3.95 -16.05
C ALA A 100 -18.01 -3.04 -17.15
N ASP A 101 -18.88 -2.32 -17.85
CA ASP A 101 -18.49 -1.27 -18.78
C ASP A 101 -18.40 0.07 -18.05
N LEU A 102 -17.16 0.46 -17.73
CA LEU A 102 -16.80 1.66 -16.96
C LEU A 102 -16.10 2.72 -17.81
N ARG A 103 -16.26 2.68 -19.13
CA ARG A 103 -15.59 3.63 -20.03
C ARG A 103 -15.99 5.07 -19.74
N GLY A 104 -14.96 5.92 -19.57
CA GLY A 104 -15.15 7.34 -19.30
C GLY A 104 -15.79 7.66 -17.93
N VAL A 105 -15.77 6.73 -16.99
CA VAL A 105 -16.25 6.93 -15.61
C VAL A 105 -15.32 7.86 -14.83
N SER A 106 -15.86 8.62 -13.89
CA SER A 106 -15.11 9.33 -12.86
C SER A 106 -15.22 8.59 -11.52
N PHE A 107 -14.11 8.06 -11.01
CA PHE A 107 -13.95 7.56 -9.65
C PHE A 107 -13.14 8.51 -8.76
N ARG A 108 -12.98 9.76 -9.17
CA ARG A 108 -12.11 10.70 -8.45
C ARG A 108 -12.40 10.72 -6.94
N GLY A 109 -11.37 10.41 -6.13
CA GLY A 109 -11.45 10.38 -4.68
C GLY A 109 -12.35 9.28 -4.11
N ALA A 110 -12.74 8.27 -4.90
CA ALA A 110 -13.55 7.14 -4.45
C ALA A 110 -12.76 6.20 -3.52
N GLN A 111 -13.49 5.44 -2.71
CA GLN A 111 -12.96 4.36 -1.87
C GLN A 111 -13.32 3.01 -2.51
N LEU A 112 -12.32 2.30 -3.01
CA LEU A 112 -12.45 1.03 -3.74
C LEU A 112 -11.63 -0.10 -3.08
N ASN A 113 -11.41 -0.04 -1.76
CA ASN A 113 -10.59 -1.02 -1.07
C ASN A 113 -11.19 -2.43 -1.17
N GLY A 114 -10.40 -3.39 -1.65
CA GLY A 114 -10.82 -4.76 -1.87
C GLY A 114 -11.90 -4.93 -2.94
N ALA A 115 -12.12 -3.93 -3.82
CA ALA A 115 -13.07 -4.02 -4.92
C ALA A 115 -12.61 -5.03 -5.99
N LEU A 116 -13.56 -5.64 -6.69
CA LEU A 116 -13.33 -6.60 -7.76
C LEU A 116 -13.71 -5.96 -9.10
N LEU A 117 -12.73 -5.65 -9.93
CA LEU A 117 -12.86 -5.07 -11.26
C LEU A 117 -12.22 -5.95 -12.35
N ALA A 118 -12.07 -7.24 -12.09
CA ALA A 118 -11.50 -8.16 -13.07
C ALA A 118 -12.29 -8.09 -14.39
N GLU A 119 -11.57 -8.00 -15.53
CA GLU A 119 -12.13 -7.89 -16.88
C GLU A 119 -12.99 -6.62 -17.12
N ALA A 120 -13.04 -5.66 -16.19
CA ALA A 120 -13.78 -4.43 -16.38
C ALA A 120 -13.14 -3.56 -17.48
N ASN A 121 -13.97 -2.81 -18.19
CA ASN A 121 -13.50 -1.89 -19.22
C ASN A 121 -13.52 -0.46 -18.70
N LEU A 122 -12.35 0.06 -18.34
CA LEU A 122 -12.12 1.43 -17.87
C LEU A 122 -11.36 2.28 -18.90
N SER A 123 -11.37 1.88 -20.17
CA SER A 123 -10.71 2.66 -21.22
C SER A 123 -11.41 4.00 -21.47
N GLU A 124 -10.74 4.87 -22.17
CA GLU A 124 -11.32 6.12 -22.62
C GLU A 124 -12.46 5.91 -23.63
N ILE A 125 -13.34 6.90 -23.77
CA ILE A 125 -14.46 6.87 -24.72
C ILE A 125 -14.59 8.19 -25.45
N ILE A 126 -15.04 8.13 -26.69
CA ILE A 126 -15.50 9.28 -27.46
C ILE A 126 -17.02 9.28 -27.41
N LEU A 127 -17.62 10.22 -26.68
CA LEU A 127 -19.06 10.40 -26.64
C LEU A 127 -19.50 11.27 -27.81
N PRO A 128 -20.59 10.95 -28.53
CA PRO A 128 -21.14 11.82 -29.56
C PRO A 128 -21.52 13.18 -28.95
N ALA A 129 -21.40 14.25 -29.74
CA ALA A 129 -21.91 15.56 -29.33
C ALA A 129 -23.41 15.46 -29.12
N ALA A 130 -23.96 16.17 -28.10
CA ALA A 130 -25.38 16.14 -27.80
C ALA A 130 -26.22 16.58 -29.04
N GLY A 131 -27.08 15.67 -29.53
CA GLY A 131 -27.95 15.92 -30.69
C GLY A 131 -27.54 15.14 -31.97
N GLU A 132 -26.43 14.44 -32.03
CA GLU A 132 -26.04 13.62 -33.17
C GLU A 132 -26.34 12.13 -32.94
N THR A 133 -27.36 11.62 -33.61
CA THR A 133 -27.63 10.20 -33.67
C THR A 133 -26.64 9.52 -34.66
N SER A 134 -25.79 8.64 -34.17
CA SER A 134 -25.15 7.52 -34.87
C SER A 134 -24.04 7.74 -35.89
N ARG A 135 -23.42 8.92 -36.05
CA ARG A 135 -22.17 9.03 -36.82
C ARG A 135 -21.17 9.94 -36.11
N VAL A 136 -20.15 9.32 -35.48
CA VAL A 136 -18.97 10.03 -34.99
C VAL A 136 -18.18 10.50 -36.20
N ILE A 137 -18.25 11.80 -36.52
CA ILE A 137 -17.33 12.44 -37.48
C ILE A 137 -16.02 12.67 -36.69
N ALA A 138 -14.91 12.16 -37.19
CA ALA A 138 -13.61 12.34 -36.56
C ALA A 138 -13.36 13.84 -36.27
N GLY A 139 -13.31 14.20 -34.97
CA GLY A 139 -13.01 15.54 -34.49
C GLY A 139 -14.13 16.29 -33.76
N SER A 140 -15.38 15.80 -33.70
CA SER A 140 -16.51 16.49 -33.04
C SER A 140 -17.00 15.86 -31.71
N GLY A 141 -16.47 14.70 -31.31
CA GLY A 141 -16.86 14.02 -30.09
C GLY A 141 -16.23 14.59 -28.81
N ARG A 142 -16.93 14.52 -27.68
CA ARG A 142 -16.35 14.74 -26.36
C ARG A 142 -15.50 13.56 -25.99
N PHE A 143 -14.19 13.76 -25.93
CA PHE A 143 -13.23 12.76 -25.43
C PHE A 143 -13.33 12.71 -23.91
N ARG A 144 -13.57 11.53 -23.34
CA ARG A 144 -13.67 11.34 -21.90
C ARG A 144 -12.75 10.18 -21.49
N ARG A 145 -11.78 10.50 -20.64
CA ARG A 145 -10.92 9.52 -20.00
C ARG A 145 -11.55 9.01 -18.72
N THR A 146 -11.39 7.75 -18.41
CA THR A 146 -11.68 7.23 -17.07
C THR A 146 -10.73 7.89 -16.09
N ASP A 147 -11.27 8.46 -15.00
CA ASP A 147 -10.52 9.21 -13.99
C ASP A 147 -10.55 8.48 -12.64
N LEU A 148 -9.42 7.86 -12.27
CA LEU A 148 -9.16 7.18 -11.00
C LEU A 148 -8.25 8.03 -10.10
N SER A 149 -8.17 9.35 -10.32
CA SER A 149 -7.28 10.22 -9.54
C SER A 149 -7.65 10.24 -8.05
N ALA A 150 -6.64 10.11 -7.20
CA ALA A 150 -6.75 10.11 -5.75
C ALA A 150 -7.70 9.02 -5.19
N VAL A 151 -7.93 7.93 -5.95
CA VAL A 151 -8.69 6.77 -5.47
C VAL A 151 -7.91 6.03 -4.37
N GLN A 152 -8.64 5.53 -3.38
CA GLN A 152 -8.11 4.58 -2.39
C GLN A 152 -8.58 3.18 -2.76
N ALA A 153 -7.65 2.33 -3.21
CA ALA A 153 -7.97 1.03 -3.81
C ALA A 153 -6.98 -0.07 -3.33
N LEU A 154 -6.73 -0.10 -2.02
CA LEU A 154 -5.90 -1.12 -1.38
C LEU A 154 -6.43 -2.52 -1.70
N GLY A 155 -5.56 -3.38 -2.26
CA GLY A 155 -5.91 -4.76 -2.59
C GLY A 155 -7.02 -4.91 -3.64
N ILE A 156 -7.22 -3.91 -4.51
CA ILE A 156 -8.17 -4.00 -5.63
C ILE A 156 -7.75 -5.09 -6.63
N ASP A 157 -8.71 -5.81 -7.18
CA ASP A 157 -8.47 -6.77 -8.28
C ASP A 157 -8.87 -6.15 -9.63
N LEU A 158 -7.88 -5.86 -10.45
CA LEU A 158 -7.96 -5.33 -11.81
C LEU A 158 -7.43 -6.36 -12.84
N THR A 159 -7.45 -7.64 -12.52
CA THR A 159 -6.96 -8.69 -13.42
C THR A 159 -7.62 -8.57 -14.79
N ASN A 160 -6.79 -8.49 -15.86
CA ASN A 160 -7.22 -8.33 -17.26
C ASN A 160 -8.15 -7.11 -17.51
N ALA A 161 -8.20 -6.13 -16.62
CA ALA A 161 -8.98 -4.92 -16.84
C ALA A 161 -8.35 -4.05 -17.93
N LYS A 162 -9.20 -3.30 -18.66
CA LYS A 162 -8.76 -2.36 -19.70
C LYS A 162 -8.75 -0.95 -19.14
N LEU A 163 -7.56 -0.37 -18.98
CA LEU A 163 -7.33 0.97 -18.43
C LEU A 163 -6.58 1.87 -19.43
N SER A 164 -6.60 1.53 -20.71
CA SER A 164 -5.87 2.29 -21.71
C SER A 164 -6.30 3.76 -21.73
N GLY A 165 -5.32 4.66 -21.76
CA GLY A 165 -5.53 6.11 -21.75
C GLY A 165 -6.17 6.67 -20.49
N SER A 166 -6.38 5.87 -19.44
CA SER A 166 -6.98 6.32 -18.17
C SER A 166 -6.08 7.29 -17.40
N VAL A 167 -6.68 8.02 -16.46
CA VAL A 167 -5.99 8.94 -15.54
C VAL A 167 -6.02 8.36 -14.13
N VAL A 168 -4.84 8.04 -13.56
CA VAL A 168 -4.70 7.32 -12.28
C VAL A 168 -3.76 8.10 -11.33
N LEU A 169 -3.85 9.42 -11.38
CA LEU A 169 -2.95 10.31 -10.66
C LEU A 169 -3.12 10.17 -9.14
N ARG A 170 -2.00 9.94 -8.43
CA ARG A 170 -1.97 9.87 -6.95
C ARG A 170 -2.93 8.83 -6.36
N ALA A 171 -3.31 7.82 -7.12
CA ALA A 171 -4.13 6.70 -6.64
C ALA A 171 -3.30 5.81 -5.69
N ASP A 172 -3.95 5.22 -4.70
CA ASP A 172 -3.34 4.21 -3.84
C ASP A 172 -3.79 2.82 -4.27
N PHE A 173 -2.90 2.12 -4.95
CA PHE A 173 -3.05 0.74 -5.45
C PHE A 173 -2.11 -0.22 -4.71
N THR A 174 -1.83 0.07 -3.44
CA THR A 174 -1.03 -0.83 -2.60
C THR A 174 -1.63 -2.24 -2.62
N ASP A 175 -0.77 -3.24 -2.84
CA ASP A 175 -1.14 -4.66 -2.91
C ASP A 175 -2.22 -4.99 -3.97
N ALA A 176 -2.44 -4.12 -4.96
CA ALA A 176 -3.40 -4.35 -6.04
C ALA A 176 -2.98 -5.49 -6.96
N VAL A 177 -3.95 -6.20 -7.54
CA VAL A 177 -3.74 -7.23 -8.55
C VAL A 177 -4.07 -6.65 -9.93
N LEU A 178 -3.04 -6.36 -10.74
CA LEU A 178 -3.14 -5.79 -12.10
C LEU A 178 -2.65 -6.78 -13.17
N ARG A 179 -2.62 -8.07 -12.84
CA ARG A 179 -2.11 -9.09 -13.75
C ARG A 179 -2.84 -9.08 -15.10
N GLY A 180 -2.06 -8.94 -16.20
CA GLY A 180 -2.60 -8.90 -17.56
C GLY A 180 -3.44 -7.65 -17.86
N ALA A 181 -3.48 -6.64 -16.98
CA ALA A 181 -4.21 -5.41 -17.24
C ALA A 181 -3.56 -4.60 -18.37
N ASP A 182 -4.39 -3.87 -19.11
CA ASP A 182 -3.94 -2.99 -20.18
C ASP A 182 -3.97 -1.52 -19.74
N LEU A 183 -2.79 -0.96 -19.50
CA LEU A 183 -2.54 0.41 -19.06
C LEU A 183 -1.78 1.23 -20.11
N HIS A 184 -1.82 0.83 -21.40
CA HIS A 184 -1.09 1.58 -22.42
C HIS A 184 -1.59 3.03 -22.47
N ASP A 185 -0.65 3.96 -22.65
CA ASP A 185 -0.89 5.41 -22.66
C ASP A 185 -1.62 5.95 -21.40
N ALA A 186 -1.74 5.17 -20.32
CA ALA A 186 -2.32 5.62 -19.07
C ALA A 186 -1.40 6.63 -18.35
N ASP A 187 -2.00 7.60 -17.67
CA ASP A 187 -1.31 8.57 -16.83
C ASP A 187 -1.41 8.16 -15.36
N ILE A 188 -0.37 7.45 -14.86
CA ILE A 188 -0.33 6.90 -13.50
C ILE A 188 0.71 7.60 -12.61
N ARG A 189 1.07 8.85 -12.96
CA ARG A 189 2.07 9.63 -12.23
C ARG A 189 1.74 9.79 -10.76
N ASN A 190 2.77 9.60 -9.92
CA ASN A 190 2.69 9.69 -8.48
C ASN A 190 1.67 8.72 -7.83
N ALA A 191 1.24 7.68 -8.51
CA ALA A 191 0.43 6.61 -7.90
C ALA A 191 1.30 5.73 -7.00
N ASN A 192 0.68 5.10 -6.00
CA ASN A 192 1.31 4.12 -5.13
C ASN A 192 0.90 2.71 -5.57
N LEU A 193 1.86 1.94 -6.07
CA LEU A 193 1.73 0.55 -6.52
C LEU A 193 2.62 -0.39 -5.68
N THR A 194 2.89 -0.01 -4.41
CA THR A 194 3.70 -0.81 -3.49
C THR A 194 3.12 -2.22 -3.37
N GLY A 195 3.96 -3.24 -3.57
CA GLY A 195 3.56 -4.65 -3.47
C GLY A 195 2.58 -5.12 -4.56
N ALA A 196 2.21 -4.27 -5.52
CA ALA A 196 1.22 -4.63 -6.54
C ALA A 196 1.74 -5.74 -7.46
N ASN A 197 0.81 -6.60 -7.90
CA ASN A 197 1.08 -7.62 -8.90
C ASN A 197 0.74 -7.10 -10.30
N LEU A 198 1.77 -6.72 -11.05
CA LEU A 198 1.72 -6.21 -12.42
C LEU A 198 2.24 -7.25 -13.44
N ASP A 199 2.18 -8.54 -13.09
CA ASP A 199 2.59 -9.62 -14.00
C ASP A 199 1.87 -9.51 -15.35
N SER A 200 2.62 -9.54 -16.45
CA SER A 200 2.09 -9.47 -17.83
C SER A 200 1.26 -8.20 -18.12
N VAL A 201 1.45 -7.11 -17.39
CA VAL A 201 0.76 -5.83 -17.63
C VAL A 201 1.29 -5.16 -18.90
N ASN A 202 0.41 -4.50 -19.65
CA ASN A 202 0.80 -3.60 -20.75
C ASN A 202 0.89 -2.16 -20.24
N LEU A 203 2.11 -1.63 -20.17
CA LEU A 203 2.43 -0.24 -19.79
C LEU A 203 3.03 0.56 -20.96
N CYS A 204 2.91 0.09 -22.20
CA CYS A 204 3.48 0.78 -23.35
C CYS A 204 2.99 2.24 -23.40
N GLY A 205 3.91 3.21 -23.53
CA GLY A 205 3.59 4.64 -23.57
C GLY A 205 3.08 5.26 -22.26
N ALA A 206 2.89 4.48 -21.20
CA ALA A 206 2.35 4.95 -19.94
C ALA A 206 3.27 5.97 -19.24
N GLN A 207 2.67 6.95 -18.54
CA GLN A 207 3.38 7.96 -17.75
C GLN A 207 3.46 7.49 -16.29
N LEU A 208 4.65 7.02 -15.86
CA LEU A 208 4.93 6.50 -14.51
C LEU A 208 5.85 7.43 -13.71
N ALA A 209 6.01 8.69 -14.11
CA ALA A 209 6.90 9.59 -13.40
C ALA A 209 6.49 9.72 -11.91
N GLY A 210 7.44 9.47 -11.01
CA GLY A 210 7.23 9.53 -9.56
C GLY A 210 6.34 8.41 -8.99
N VAL A 211 6.02 7.36 -9.75
CA VAL A 211 5.26 6.22 -9.25
C VAL A 211 6.05 5.44 -8.20
N ASN A 212 5.37 4.91 -7.18
CA ASN A 212 5.99 4.01 -6.21
C ASN A 212 5.65 2.54 -6.57
N LEU A 213 6.66 1.81 -7.07
CA LEU A 213 6.58 0.39 -7.43
C LEU A 213 7.35 -0.51 -6.46
N GLN A 214 7.61 -0.03 -5.25
CA GLN A 214 8.40 -0.80 -4.29
C GLN A 214 7.81 -2.19 -4.07
N GLY A 215 8.64 -3.23 -4.26
CA GLY A 215 8.24 -4.62 -4.09
C GLY A 215 7.19 -5.12 -5.09
N ALA A 216 6.85 -4.34 -6.11
CA ALA A 216 5.90 -4.75 -7.13
C ALA A 216 6.47 -5.84 -8.05
N VAL A 217 5.61 -6.69 -8.61
CA VAL A 217 5.98 -7.75 -9.55
C VAL A 217 5.60 -7.33 -10.97
N LEU A 218 6.60 -7.14 -11.85
CA LEU A 218 6.44 -6.72 -13.25
C LEU A 218 7.01 -7.79 -14.22
N THR A 219 6.94 -9.06 -13.85
CA THR A 219 7.36 -10.15 -14.76
C THR A 219 6.49 -10.15 -16.01
N GLY A 220 7.12 -10.26 -17.19
CA GLY A 220 6.40 -10.24 -18.46
C GLY A 220 5.71 -8.92 -18.81
N ALA A 221 5.94 -7.83 -18.06
CA ALA A 221 5.36 -6.53 -18.35
C ALA A 221 5.92 -5.94 -19.65
N GLU A 222 5.03 -5.35 -20.47
CA GLU A 222 5.39 -4.58 -21.65
C GLU A 222 5.52 -3.10 -21.27
N ILE A 223 6.73 -2.52 -21.42
CA ILE A 223 7.05 -1.16 -20.93
C ILE A 223 7.59 -0.23 -22.02
N GLN A 224 7.46 -0.57 -23.29
CA GLN A 224 8.01 0.21 -24.41
C GLN A 224 7.45 1.63 -24.40
N GLY A 225 8.34 2.63 -24.40
CA GLY A 225 7.95 4.05 -24.37
C GLY A 225 7.34 4.53 -23.05
N ALA A 226 7.36 3.71 -22.01
CA ALA A 226 6.89 4.11 -20.70
C ALA A 226 7.89 5.04 -20.00
N ASN A 227 7.38 6.07 -19.32
CA ASN A 227 8.20 7.08 -18.64
C ASN A 227 8.27 6.78 -17.14
N PHE A 228 9.41 6.25 -16.66
CA PHE A 228 9.67 5.96 -15.25
C PHE A 228 10.47 7.04 -14.51
N THR A 229 10.59 8.25 -15.04
CA THR A 229 11.38 9.31 -14.42
C THR A 229 11.02 9.51 -12.95
N GLY A 230 11.99 9.31 -12.03
CA GLY A 230 11.78 9.45 -10.59
C GLY A 230 10.88 8.37 -9.96
N ALA A 231 10.60 7.27 -10.64
CA ALA A 231 9.87 6.14 -10.09
C ALA A 231 10.70 5.42 -9.00
N ASN A 232 10.05 5.00 -7.93
CA ASN A 232 10.66 4.12 -6.92
C ASN A 232 10.41 2.66 -7.29
N ILE A 233 11.45 1.96 -7.75
CA ILE A 233 11.37 0.55 -8.14
C ILE A 233 12.11 -0.38 -7.16
N ASN A 234 12.42 0.07 -5.95
CA ASN A 234 13.17 -0.69 -4.97
C ASN A 234 12.48 -2.02 -4.66
N GLY A 235 13.22 -3.13 -4.81
CA GLY A 235 12.69 -4.47 -4.61
C GLY A 235 11.64 -4.92 -5.64
N ALA A 236 11.37 -4.12 -6.67
CA ALA A 236 10.49 -4.56 -7.75
C ALA A 236 11.16 -5.67 -8.60
N VAL A 237 10.33 -6.61 -9.07
CA VAL A 237 10.79 -7.76 -9.85
C VAL A 237 10.45 -7.54 -11.32
N PHE A 238 11.47 -7.41 -12.18
CA PHE A 238 11.34 -7.26 -13.62
C PHE A 238 11.91 -8.45 -14.37
N ASP A 239 11.40 -8.76 -15.56
CA ASP A 239 12.11 -9.59 -16.51
C ASP A 239 13.15 -8.73 -17.26
N LEU A 240 14.39 -8.75 -16.74
CA LEU A 240 15.50 -7.98 -17.31
C LEU A 240 15.83 -8.33 -18.78
N ARG A 241 15.32 -9.47 -19.29
CA ARG A 241 15.51 -9.84 -20.70
C ARG A 241 14.59 -9.06 -21.64
N ALA A 242 13.48 -8.55 -21.13
CA ALA A 242 12.55 -7.73 -21.89
C ALA A 242 12.98 -6.26 -22.00
N LEU A 243 13.83 -5.79 -21.06
CA LEU A 243 14.31 -4.41 -21.00
C LEU A 243 15.53 -4.22 -21.91
N ARG A 244 15.42 -3.35 -22.91
CA ARG A 244 16.52 -3.00 -23.83
C ARG A 244 16.68 -1.48 -23.91
N GLY A 245 17.98 -1.04 -23.97
CA GLY A 245 18.33 0.33 -24.35
C GLY A 245 18.25 1.37 -23.22
N GLU A 246 17.82 2.57 -23.58
CA GLU A 246 17.83 3.77 -22.73
C GLU A 246 16.83 3.65 -21.56
N GLU A 247 15.69 3.00 -21.80
CA GLU A 247 14.64 2.68 -20.81
C GLU A 247 15.20 1.92 -19.61
N LEU A 248 16.08 0.93 -19.86
CA LEU A 248 16.76 0.20 -18.78
C LEU A 248 17.72 1.10 -17.99
N ARG A 249 18.42 2.01 -18.69
CA ARG A 249 19.36 2.94 -18.03
C ARG A 249 18.62 3.93 -17.14
N GLU A 250 17.52 4.49 -17.61
CA GLU A 250 16.68 5.42 -16.83
C GLU A 250 16.03 4.71 -15.66
N LEU A 251 15.48 3.49 -15.87
CA LEU A 251 14.91 2.67 -14.82
C LEU A 251 15.95 2.35 -13.73
N VAL A 252 17.13 1.88 -14.12
CA VAL A 252 18.23 1.55 -13.19
C VAL A 252 18.76 2.81 -12.51
N ALA A 253 18.93 3.92 -13.23
CA ALA A 253 19.37 5.17 -12.63
C ALA A 253 18.36 5.75 -11.63
N SER A 254 17.05 5.59 -11.88
CA SER A 254 15.99 6.00 -10.94
C SER A 254 15.92 5.08 -9.72
N ALA A 255 16.15 3.76 -9.90
CA ALA A 255 16.09 2.77 -8.85
C ALA A 255 17.20 2.89 -7.79
N TYR A 256 18.37 3.38 -8.20
CA TYR A 256 19.52 3.50 -7.30
C TYR A 256 19.75 4.94 -6.79
N ARG A 257 18.85 5.86 -7.07
CA ARG A 257 18.94 7.21 -6.54
C ARG A 257 18.37 7.24 -5.11
N ALA A 258 19.23 7.42 -4.13
CA ALA A 258 18.79 7.69 -2.78
C ALA A 258 17.91 8.96 -2.76
N PRO A 259 16.81 8.98 -2.00
CA PRO A 259 15.94 10.15 -1.92
C PRO A 259 16.71 11.36 -1.38
N SER A 260 16.49 12.52 -1.97
CA SER A 260 17.06 13.78 -1.53
C SER A 260 16.54 14.18 -0.14
N ASP A 261 17.24 15.10 0.52
CA ASP A 261 16.79 15.63 1.83
C ASP A 261 15.39 16.24 1.79
N ALA A 262 15.04 16.91 0.69
CA ALA A 262 13.71 17.48 0.51
C ALA A 262 12.62 16.39 0.41
N GLU A 263 12.87 15.34 -0.37
CA GLU A 263 11.97 14.19 -0.51
C GLU A 263 11.81 13.43 0.82
N VAL A 264 12.90 13.28 1.59
CA VAL A 264 12.84 12.69 2.93
C VAL A 264 11.97 13.54 3.87
N ASN A 265 12.18 14.85 3.92
CA ASN A 265 11.43 15.74 4.79
C ASN A 265 9.93 15.77 4.42
N GLU A 266 9.63 15.77 3.11
CA GLU A 266 8.27 15.66 2.60
C GLU A 266 7.62 14.32 3.01
N ALA A 267 8.34 13.21 2.85
CA ALA A 267 7.85 11.89 3.24
C ALA A 267 7.56 11.78 4.73
N LEU A 268 8.43 12.36 5.58
CA LEU A 268 8.21 12.41 7.04
C LEU A 268 6.97 13.24 7.40
N ALA A 269 6.76 14.40 6.76
CA ALA A 269 5.59 15.24 6.99
C ALA A 269 4.28 14.54 6.58
N PHE A 270 4.25 13.91 5.40
CA PHE A 270 3.10 13.13 4.96
C PHE A 270 2.82 11.93 5.85
N HIS A 271 3.86 11.27 6.36
CA HIS A 271 3.70 10.15 7.27
C HIS A 271 3.09 10.56 8.61
N ALA A 272 3.50 11.71 9.15
CA ALA A 272 2.91 12.26 10.36
C ALA A 272 1.40 12.48 10.18
N SER A 273 1.00 13.13 9.08
CA SER A 273 -0.43 13.32 8.74
C SER A 273 -1.15 11.97 8.57
N TRP A 274 -0.51 10.98 7.93
CA TRP A 274 -1.08 9.64 7.74
C TRP A 274 -1.35 8.93 9.07
N LEU A 275 -0.44 9.02 10.04
CA LEU A 275 -0.63 8.45 11.38
C LEU A 275 -1.74 9.17 12.16
N GLU A 276 -1.73 10.53 12.16
CA GLU A 276 -2.73 11.35 12.87
C GLU A 276 -4.15 11.10 12.37
N THR A 277 -4.31 10.87 11.08
CA THR A 277 -5.61 10.69 10.43
C THR A 277 -6.03 9.22 10.30
N ASN A 278 -5.23 8.26 10.81
CA ASN A 278 -5.42 6.82 10.61
C ASN A 278 -5.53 6.45 9.11
N GLY A 279 -4.65 7.02 8.31
CA GLY A 279 -4.54 6.72 6.87
C GLY A 279 -5.52 7.45 5.98
N LYS A 280 -6.32 8.40 6.50
CA LYS A 280 -7.26 9.19 5.69
C LYS A 280 -6.58 10.29 4.89
N ASP A 281 -5.56 10.92 5.46
CA ASP A 281 -4.74 11.93 4.80
C ASP A 281 -3.26 11.58 4.95
N GLY A 282 -2.43 12.19 4.12
CA GLY A 282 -1.00 11.89 4.09
C GLY A 282 -0.70 10.57 3.39
N ARG A 283 0.47 10.03 3.65
CA ARG A 283 0.92 8.73 3.11
C ARG A 283 1.98 8.12 4.01
N ARG A 284 2.02 6.80 4.04
CA ARG A 284 3.06 6.03 4.74
C ARG A 284 4.44 6.38 4.19
N ALA A 285 5.42 6.62 5.06
CA ALA A 285 6.80 6.89 4.63
C ALA A 285 7.44 5.64 4.04
N MET A 286 7.85 5.76 2.78
CA MET A 286 8.57 4.74 2.01
C MET A 286 9.95 5.32 1.72
N LEU A 287 10.93 5.04 2.58
CA LEU A 287 12.26 5.64 2.61
C LEU A 287 13.37 4.58 2.49
N SER A 288 13.12 3.53 1.69
CA SER A 288 14.16 2.55 1.38
C SER A 288 15.37 3.26 0.75
N ASP A 289 16.56 2.76 1.11
CA ASP A 289 17.85 3.30 0.65
C ASP A 289 18.12 4.78 1.00
N ALA A 290 17.22 5.44 1.78
CA ALA A 290 17.42 6.82 2.20
C ALA A 290 18.63 6.98 3.11
N ASP A 291 19.37 8.09 2.94
CA ASP A 291 20.43 8.49 3.87
C ASP A 291 19.85 9.45 4.95
N LEU A 292 19.66 8.90 6.13
CA LEU A 292 19.22 9.63 7.33
C LEU A 292 20.37 9.81 8.33
N GLY A 293 21.60 9.50 7.93
CA GLY A 293 22.76 9.53 8.80
C GLY A 293 22.94 10.85 9.55
N GLY A 294 23.18 10.79 10.85
CA GLY A 294 23.40 11.94 11.73
C GLY A 294 22.19 12.82 11.99
N ARG A 295 21.01 12.53 11.43
CA ARG A 295 19.79 13.36 11.62
C ARG A 295 19.28 13.31 13.05
N GLN A 296 18.67 14.41 13.48
CA GLN A 296 17.99 14.54 14.76
C GLN A 296 16.51 14.19 14.59
N LEU A 297 16.15 12.93 14.84
CA LEU A 297 14.80 12.38 14.69
C LEU A 297 14.26 11.88 16.04
N ALA A 298 14.73 12.47 17.15
CA ALA A 298 14.21 12.13 18.47
C ALA A 298 12.69 12.37 18.54
N ARG A 299 11.96 11.39 19.12
CA ARG A 299 10.50 11.39 19.26
C ARG A 299 9.71 11.38 17.94
N VAL A 300 10.36 11.20 16.79
CA VAL A 300 9.65 11.07 15.51
C VAL A 300 8.68 9.89 15.54
N GLN A 301 7.53 10.04 14.90
CA GLN A 301 6.56 8.95 14.73
C GLN A 301 6.73 8.34 13.35
N LEU A 302 7.28 7.12 13.29
CA LEU A 302 7.54 6.35 12.08
C LEU A 302 6.98 4.92 12.18
N ALA A 303 5.92 4.74 12.98
CA ALA A 303 5.25 3.45 13.06
C ALA A 303 4.80 2.99 11.66
N LEU A 304 5.08 1.71 11.32
CA LEU A 304 4.77 1.14 10.00
C LEU A 304 5.58 1.72 8.82
N ALA A 305 6.47 2.69 8.99
CA ALA A 305 7.30 3.20 7.91
C ALA A 305 8.22 2.10 7.32
N VAL A 306 8.69 2.29 6.09
CA VAL A 306 9.63 1.39 5.42
C VAL A 306 10.94 2.11 5.18
N LEU A 307 12.02 1.58 5.77
CA LEU A 307 13.38 2.07 5.67
C LEU A 307 14.36 0.91 5.36
N THR A 308 13.93 -0.03 4.56
CA THR A 308 14.76 -1.18 4.12
C THR A 308 16.05 -0.67 3.48
N ASN A 309 17.21 -1.23 3.83
CA ASN A 309 18.54 -0.78 3.42
C ASN A 309 18.86 0.68 3.78
N GLY A 310 18.03 1.36 4.58
CA GLY A 310 18.22 2.75 4.95
C GLY A 310 19.54 2.97 5.68
N LYS A 311 20.19 4.09 5.45
CA LYS A 311 21.41 4.48 6.15
C LYS A 311 21.05 5.43 7.30
N LEU A 312 21.08 4.90 8.51
CA LEU A 312 20.74 5.61 9.76
C LEU A 312 21.94 5.69 10.72
N THR A 313 23.16 5.68 10.19
CA THR A 313 24.37 5.75 11.02
C THR A 313 24.39 7.02 11.86
N ASN A 314 24.63 6.86 13.17
CA ASN A 314 24.67 7.98 14.14
C ASN A 314 23.39 8.84 14.17
N THR A 315 22.24 8.34 13.68
CA THR A 315 20.96 9.03 13.74
C THR A 315 20.44 9.05 15.18
N ASN A 316 19.91 10.17 15.63
CA ASN A 316 19.23 10.25 16.92
C ASN A 316 17.75 9.92 16.77
N LEU A 317 17.35 8.74 17.23
CA LEU A 317 15.98 8.21 17.26
C LEU A 317 15.49 8.00 18.71
N ALA A 318 16.05 8.72 19.68
CA ALA A 318 15.66 8.59 21.07
C ALA A 318 14.16 8.82 21.26
N GLN A 319 13.48 7.90 21.97
CA GLN A 319 12.04 7.95 22.22
C GLN A 319 11.17 7.97 20.95
N ALA A 320 11.70 7.58 19.80
CA ALA A 320 10.94 7.52 18.56
C ALA A 320 9.88 6.40 18.60
N GLY A 321 8.71 6.65 17.99
CA GLY A 321 7.66 5.66 17.76
C GLY A 321 7.94 4.88 16.47
N LEU A 322 8.54 3.70 16.59
CA LEU A 322 9.00 2.85 15.49
C LEU A 322 8.26 1.50 15.47
N ALA A 323 7.07 1.42 16.07
CA ALA A 323 6.32 0.18 16.11
C ALA A 323 6.04 -0.36 14.71
N MET A 324 6.33 -1.64 14.47
CA MET A 324 6.16 -2.33 13.18
C MET A 324 6.91 -1.68 12.00
N ILE A 325 7.94 -0.88 12.27
CA ILE A 325 8.80 -0.30 11.23
C ILE A 325 9.56 -1.41 10.49
N ASP A 326 9.78 -1.23 9.19
CA ASP A 326 10.61 -2.10 8.39
C ASP A 326 12.02 -1.50 8.25
N LEU A 327 12.99 -2.10 8.90
CA LEU A 327 14.41 -1.75 8.92
C LEU A 327 15.27 -2.92 8.42
N ASP A 328 14.70 -3.82 7.60
CA ASP A 328 15.46 -4.96 7.07
C ASP A 328 16.73 -4.46 6.35
N ALA A 329 17.87 -5.05 6.69
CA ALA A 329 19.20 -4.69 6.19
C ALA A 329 19.63 -3.22 6.39
N ALA A 330 18.92 -2.44 7.21
CA ALA A 330 19.28 -1.04 7.48
C ALA A 330 20.60 -0.92 8.26
N ASP A 331 21.31 0.18 8.04
CA ASP A 331 22.56 0.50 8.73
C ASP A 331 22.31 1.51 9.86
N LEU A 332 22.15 1.00 11.08
CA LEU A 332 21.92 1.77 12.32
C LEU A 332 23.18 1.86 13.21
N ARG A 333 24.38 1.71 12.64
CA ARG A 333 25.62 1.75 13.44
C ARG A 333 25.76 3.08 14.17
N GLY A 334 25.95 2.99 15.49
CA GLY A 334 26.09 4.15 16.36
C GLY A 334 24.80 4.97 16.52
N ALA A 335 23.64 4.51 16.03
CA ALA A 335 22.37 5.20 16.22
C ALA A 335 21.96 5.23 17.70
N VAL A 336 21.23 6.29 18.09
CA VAL A 336 20.69 6.44 19.43
C VAL A 336 19.20 6.12 19.40
N LEU A 337 18.82 4.99 19.97
CA LEU A 337 17.45 4.44 20.01
C LEU A 337 16.93 4.33 21.45
N THR A 338 17.50 5.12 22.37
CA THR A 338 17.15 5.06 23.79
C THR A 338 15.66 5.24 24.01
N ARG A 339 15.03 4.26 24.70
CA ARG A 339 13.58 4.23 24.97
C ARG A 339 12.69 4.33 23.73
N ALA A 340 13.17 3.96 22.56
CA ALA A 340 12.36 3.90 21.34
C ALA A 340 11.35 2.73 21.42
N ASP A 341 10.19 2.89 20.81
CA ASP A 341 9.20 1.84 20.63
C ASP A 341 9.45 1.11 19.31
N LEU A 342 10.11 -0.03 19.36
CA LEU A 342 10.43 -0.90 18.22
C LEU A 342 9.57 -2.18 18.22
N ARG A 343 8.45 -2.20 18.92
CA ARG A 343 7.61 -3.40 19.02
C ARG A 343 7.16 -3.87 17.64
N GLY A 344 7.35 -5.17 17.38
CA GLY A 344 6.99 -5.78 16.10
C GLY A 344 7.84 -5.31 14.92
N ALA A 345 8.95 -4.59 15.14
CA ALA A 345 9.81 -4.10 14.07
C ALA A 345 10.47 -5.25 13.29
N ARG A 346 10.76 -5.01 12.02
CA ARG A 346 11.58 -5.87 11.17
C ARG A 346 13.00 -5.32 11.13
N LEU A 347 13.95 -6.11 11.56
CA LEU A 347 15.38 -5.79 11.70
C LEU A 347 16.24 -6.91 11.10
N HIS A 348 15.67 -7.74 10.19
CA HIS A 348 16.40 -8.85 9.60
C HIS A 348 17.68 -8.34 8.91
N ARG A 349 18.82 -8.88 9.31
CA ARG A 349 20.15 -8.46 8.85
C ARG A 349 20.50 -6.97 9.09
N ALA A 350 19.77 -6.26 9.93
CA ALA A 350 20.09 -4.87 10.27
C ALA A 350 21.44 -4.79 11.02
N HIS A 351 22.14 -3.68 10.82
CA HIS A 351 23.43 -3.41 11.43
C HIS A 351 23.27 -2.40 12.55
N LEU A 352 23.27 -2.84 13.82
CA LEU A 352 23.14 -2.01 15.03
C LEU A 352 24.43 -1.98 15.86
N ASN A 353 25.59 -2.23 15.23
CA ASN A 353 26.87 -2.27 15.94
C ASN A 353 27.15 -0.94 16.64
N GLY A 354 27.37 -0.96 17.94
CA GLY A 354 27.63 0.21 18.76
C GLY A 354 26.43 1.17 18.91
N ALA A 355 25.20 0.76 18.50
CA ALA A 355 24.00 1.54 18.73
C ALA A 355 23.58 1.53 20.21
N ASP A 356 22.91 2.58 20.66
CA ASP A 356 22.34 2.68 22.01
C ASP A 356 20.83 2.43 21.98
N LEU A 357 20.41 1.24 22.41
CA LEU A 357 19.02 0.82 22.54
C LEU A 357 18.56 0.77 24.01
N SER A 358 19.29 1.43 24.92
CA SER A 358 18.96 1.32 26.34
C SER A 358 17.51 1.68 26.64
N GLY A 359 16.81 0.78 27.33
CA GLY A 359 15.39 0.91 27.67
C GLY A 359 14.42 0.91 26.48
N ALA A 360 14.85 0.57 25.26
CA ALA A 360 13.97 0.41 24.09
C ALA A 360 13.05 -0.82 24.23
N ASP A 361 11.90 -0.78 23.61
CA ASP A 361 10.94 -1.90 23.58
C ASP A 361 10.92 -2.56 22.18
N LEU A 362 11.44 -3.77 22.09
CA LEU A 362 11.42 -4.65 20.92
C LEU A 362 10.51 -5.88 21.16
N GLY A 363 9.57 -5.79 22.08
CA GLY A 363 8.60 -6.85 22.33
C GLY A 363 7.59 -7.01 21.20
N PRO A 364 6.63 -7.93 21.34
CA PRO A 364 5.60 -8.11 20.33
C PRO A 364 4.53 -7.02 20.38
N VAL A 365 3.97 -6.65 19.23
CA VAL A 365 2.68 -5.96 19.14
C VAL A 365 1.57 -6.99 19.29
N ARG A 366 0.70 -6.82 20.30
CA ARG A 366 -0.43 -7.72 20.59
C ARG A 366 -1.67 -7.27 19.82
N SER A 367 -2.25 -8.16 19.04
CA SER A 367 -3.53 -7.91 18.38
C SER A 367 -4.70 -8.01 19.36
N VAL A 368 -5.64 -7.07 19.30
CA VAL A 368 -6.86 -7.07 20.12
C VAL A 368 -8.02 -7.57 19.25
N GLY A 369 -8.64 -8.70 19.60
CA GLY A 369 -9.82 -9.25 18.90
C GLY A 369 -9.79 -10.76 18.67
N THR A 370 -10.83 -11.28 17.99
CA THR A 370 -10.93 -12.68 17.58
C THR A 370 -10.07 -12.94 16.35
N GLY A 371 -9.08 -13.83 16.45
CA GLY A 371 -8.11 -14.11 15.39
C GLY A 371 -6.72 -13.54 15.69
N LYS A 372 -6.33 -13.57 16.95
CA LYS A 372 -5.07 -13.00 17.49
C LYS A 372 -3.84 -13.46 16.68
N ARG A 373 -3.23 -12.54 15.95
CA ARG A 373 -1.83 -12.64 15.50
C ARG A 373 -1.00 -11.63 16.28
N ASP A 374 -0.02 -12.10 17.04
CA ASP A 374 0.99 -11.25 17.64
C ASP A 374 2.08 -11.00 16.60
N PHE A 375 2.45 -9.73 16.42
CA PHE A 375 3.55 -9.35 15.53
C PHE A 375 4.82 -9.27 16.38
N LYS A 376 5.67 -10.27 16.25
CA LYS A 376 6.95 -10.35 16.97
C LYS A 376 8.00 -9.52 16.25
N THR A 377 8.89 -8.88 17.00
CA THR A 377 10.07 -8.27 16.41
C THR A 377 10.94 -9.32 15.74
N ASN A 378 11.30 -9.08 14.48
CA ASN A 378 12.21 -9.95 13.73
C ASN A 378 13.59 -9.30 13.61
N GLY A 379 14.55 -9.78 14.40
CA GLY A 379 15.96 -9.41 14.33
C GLY A 379 16.85 -10.60 13.96
N GLU A 380 16.32 -11.52 13.13
CA GLU A 380 17.12 -12.64 12.63
C GLU A 380 18.40 -12.13 11.94
N ARG A 381 19.55 -12.67 12.36
CA ARG A 381 20.89 -12.29 11.87
C ARG A 381 21.21 -10.79 11.97
N ALA A 382 20.49 -10.04 12.82
CA ALA A 382 20.84 -8.67 13.11
C ALA A 382 22.16 -8.58 13.87
N LYS A 383 22.91 -7.50 13.67
CA LYS A 383 24.22 -7.30 14.28
C LYS A 383 24.15 -6.26 15.37
N PHE A 384 24.18 -6.71 16.62
CA PHE A 384 24.18 -5.88 17.83
C PHE A 384 25.57 -5.82 18.51
N ALA A 385 26.64 -6.16 17.80
CA ALA A 385 27.95 -6.22 18.40
C ALA A 385 28.33 -4.87 19.03
N ARG A 386 28.72 -4.89 20.30
CA ARG A 386 29.04 -3.70 21.11
C ARG A 386 27.88 -2.69 21.25
N ALA A 387 26.64 -3.10 20.99
CA ALA A 387 25.48 -2.25 21.24
C ALA A 387 25.17 -2.15 22.75
N ASN A 388 24.62 -1.03 23.17
CA ASN A 388 24.07 -0.89 24.50
C ASN A 388 22.58 -1.29 24.48
N LEU A 389 22.30 -2.43 25.10
CA LEU A 389 20.94 -3.02 25.22
C LEU A 389 20.50 -3.07 26.70
N CYS A 390 21.10 -2.21 27.56
CA CYS A 390 20.81 -2.22 28.98
C CYS A 390 19.33 -1.91 29.25
N GLY A 391 18.65 -2.82 29.97
CA GLY A 391 17.22 -2.73 30.26
C GLY A 391 16.28 -2.76 29.06
N THR A 392 16.77 -3.21 27.90
CA THR A 392 15.97 -3.36 26.67
C THR A 392 14.96 -4.50 26.80
N VAL A 393 13.74 -4.32 26.30
CA VAL A 393 12.73 -5.37 26.23
C VAL A 393 12.82 -6.09 24.88
N LEU A 394 13.24 -7.37 24.90
CA LEU A 394 13.40 -8.25 23.75
C LEU A 394 12.51 -9.51 23.87
N ARG A 395 11.46 -9.42 24.68
CA ARG A 395 10.57 -10.52 24.97
C ARG A 395 9.95 -11.09 23.69
N GLU A 396 10.04 -12.43 23.53
CA GLU A 396 9.48 -13.18 22.43
C GLU A 396 10.03 -12.77 21.04
N ALA A 397 11.09 -11.97 20.98
CA ALA A 397 11.70 -11.54 19.73
C ALA A 397 12.35 -12.72 18.99
N GLN A 398 12.34 -12.67 17.65
CA GLN A 398 13.00 -13.64 16.78
C GLN A 398 14.44 -13.13 16.50
N LEU A 399 15.42 -13.70 17.15
CA LEU A 399 16.82 -13.25 17.16
C LEU A 399 17.80 -14.39 16.80
N ASN A 400 17.31 -15.40 16.08
CA ASN A 400 18.15 -16.52 15.67
C ASN A 400 19.31 -16.02 14.78
N GLY A 401 20.52 -16.48 15.11
CA GLY A 401 21.77 -16.06 14.46
C GLY A 401 22.15 -14.59 14.66
N ALA A 402 21.52 -13.88 15.60
CA ALA A 402 21.91 -12.51 15.92
C ALA A 402 23.26 -12.45 16.62
N ASP A 403 24.03 -11.38 16.36
CA ASP A 403 25.37 -11.18 16.92
C ASP A 403 25.34 -10.12 18.03
N PHE A 404 25.47 -10.55 19.29
CA PHE A 404 25.56 -9.71 20.49
C PHE A 404 26.99 -9.66 21.03
N SER A 405 28.01 -9.91 20.22
CA SER A 405 29.41 -9.93 20.68
C SER A 405 29.80 -8.62 21.35
N GLY A 406 30.20 -8.67 22.60
CA GLY A 406 30.59 -7.50 23.41
C GLY A 406 29.44 -6.53 23.69
N ALA A 407 28.18 -6.89 23.45
CA ALA A 407 27.01 -6.08 23.75
C ALA A 407 26.75 -5.99 25.26
N ASP A 408 26.18 -4.90 25.72
CA ASP A 408 25.72 -4.69 27.10
C ASP A 408 24.22 -5.02 27.21
N LEU A 409 23.89 -6.19 27.72
CA LEU A 409 22.54 -6.70 27.90
C LEU A 409 22.10 -6.68 29.39
N ARG A 410 22.81 -5.92 30.24
CA ARG A 410 22.49 -5.91 31.68
C ARG A 410 21.06 -5.48 31.94
N GLY A 411 20.32 -6.30 32.69
CA GLY A 411 18.92 -6.10 32.99
C GLY A 411 17.98 -6.19 31.78
N ALA A 412 18.43 -6.66 30.63
CA ALA A 412 17.59 -6.86 29.45
C ALA A 412 16.58 -8.00 29.66
N ASN A 413 15.37 -7.87 29.09
CA ASN A 413 14.33 -8.88 29.15
C ASN A 413 14.23 -9.65 27.84
N LEU A 414 14.77 -10.87 27.81
CA LEU A 414 14.78 -11.77 26.66
C LEU A 414 13.83 -12.98 26.85
N ARG A 415 12.84 -12.87 27.74
CA ARG A 415 11.91 -13.96 28.03
C ARG A 415 11.24 -14.50 26.76
N GLY A 416 11.35 -15.82 26.57
CA GLY A 416 10.74 -16.50 25.43
C GLY A 416 11.31 -16.12 24.07
N ALA A 417 12.42 -15.39 24.00
CA ALA A 417 13.08 -15.04 22.75
C ALA A 417 13.65 -16.28 22.03
N ASP A 418 13.66 -16.27 20.71
CA ASP A 418 14.33 -17.25 19.89
C ASP A 418 15.77 -16.77 19.61
N LEU A 419 16.73 -17.34 20.33
CA LEU A 419 18.14 -16.98 20.31
C LEU A 419 19.00 -18.12 19.74
N ARG A 420 18.40 -19.01 18.95
CA ARG A 420 19.16 -20.12 18.34
C ARG A 420 20.33 -19.58 17.52
N ASP A 421 21.46 -20.23 17.65
CA ASP A 421 22.69 -19.86 16.93
C ASP A 421 23.17 -18.41 17.17
N ALA A 422 22.64 -17.69 18.17
CA ALA A 422 23.06 -16.34 18.50
C ALA A 422 24.46 -16.33 19.13
N ILE A 423 25.19 -15.23 18.94
CA ILE A 423 26.58 -15.08 19.39
C ILE A 423 26.60 -14.08 20.54
N PHE A 424 27.05 -14.53 21.72
CA PHE A 424 27.17 -13.67 22.94
C PHE A 424 28.61 -13.50 23.41
N THR A 425 29.61 -13.79 22.59
CA THR A 425 31.03 -13.74 23.00
C THR A 425 31.36 -12.37 23.62
N GLY A 426 31.75 -12.37 24.92
CA GLY A 426 32.13 -11.18 25.66
C GLY A 426 30.95 -10.21 25.95
N ALA A 427 29.72 -10.63 25.80
CA ALA A 427 28.55 -9.84 26.20
C ALA A 427 28.43 -9.72 27.73
N LEU A 428 27.86 -8.61 28.22
CA LEU A 428 27.53 -8.39 29.63
C LEU A 428 26.04 -8.69 29.83
N ILE A 429 25.73 -9.68 30.68
CA ILE A 429 24.37 -10.20 30.86
C ILE A 429 23.88 -10.19 32.31
N ASP A 430 24.57 -9.48 33.20
CA ASP A 430 24.16 -9.42 34.62
C ASP A 430 22.73 -8.90 34.76
N GLY A 431 21.89 -9.65 35.45
CA GLY A 431 20.48 -9.32 35.66
C GLY A 431 19.61 -9.49 34.42
N ALA A 432 20.13 -10.01 33.30
CA ALA A 432 19.31 -10.31 32.13
C ALA A 432 18.37 -11.51 32.38
N ASP A 433 17.18 -11.44 31.80
CA ASP A 433 16.12 -12.45 31.97
C ASP A 433 15.93 -13.24 30.66
N PHE A 434 16.43 -14.48 30.63
CA PHE A 434 16.30 -15.46 29.54
C PHE A 434 15.23 -16.50 29.81
N ASP A 435 14.34 -16.32 30.80
CA ASP A 435 13.34 -17.32 31.13
C ASP A 435 12.53 -17.78 29.91
N GLY A 436 12.54 -19.10 29.65
CA GLY A 436 11.88 -19.70 28.50
C GLY A 436 12.49 -19.37 27.13
N ALA A 437 13.62 -18.67 27.04
CA ALA A 437 14.32 -18.42 25.78
C ALA A 437 14.87 -19.70 25.15
N ASN A 438 15.01 -19.73 23.83
CA ASN A 438 15.63 -20.84 23.10
C ASN A 438 17.07 -20.46 22.71
N LEU A 439 18.05 -21.04 23.39
CA LEU A 439 19.48 -20.80 23.21
C LEU A 439 20.18 -21.95 22.46
N ALA A 440 19.45 -22.85 21.80
CA ALA A 440 20.07 -23.99 21.11
C ALA A 440 21.09 -23.51 20.06
N GLY A 441 22.33 -24.00 20.16
CA GLY A 441 23.43 -23.59 19.29
C GLY A 441 24.01 -22.19 19.58
N ALA A 442 23.51 -21.48 20.58
CA ALA A 442 24.05 -20.17 20.94
C ALA A 442 25.49 -20.27 21.48
N GLN A 443 26.31 -19.29 21.11
CA GLN A 443 27.72 -19.22 21.58
C GLN A 443 27.76 -18.44 22.90
N LEU A 444 27.79 -19.18 24.02
CA LEU A 444 27.79 -18.68 25.40
C LEU A 444 29.13 -18.73 26.09
N ALA A 445 30.20 -19.15 25.37
CA ALA A 445 31.52 -19.33 25.94
C ALA A 445 32.07 -18.03 26.56
N GLY A 446 32.48 -18.10 27.83
CA GLY A 446 33.07 -16.99 28.57
C GLY A 446 32.03 -16.01 29.18
N LEU A 447 30.73 -16.32 29.13
CA LEU A 447 29.70 -15.51 29.83
C LEU A 447 29.66 -15.88 31.32
N ASN A 448 29.46 -14.86 32.15
CA ASN A 448 29.07 -15.07 33.55
C ASN A 448 27.54 -15.21 33.61
N LEU A 449 27.06 -16.43 33.86
CA LEU A 449 25.65 -16.75 33.93
C LEU A 449 25.03 -16.62 35.34
N GLU A 450 25.86 -16.36 36.37
CA GLU A 450 25.46 -16.43 37.78
C GLU A 450 24.32 -15.44 38.13
N ASN A 451 24.32 -14.28 37.53
CA ASN A 451 23.35 -13.22 37.80
C ASN A 451 22.26 -13.12 36.72
N ALA A 452 22.17 -14.03 35.77
CA ALA A 452 21.12 -14.09 34.75
C ALA A 452 20.02 -15.07 35.16
N SER A 453 18.76 -14.77 34.83
CA SER A 453 17.66 -15.71 34.98
C SER A 453 17.59 -16.63 33.75
N LEU A 454 17.70 -17.93 33.95
CA LEU A 454 17.70 -18.95 32.89
C LEU A 454 16.59 -20.00 33.09
N ASP A 455 15.60 -19.69 33.92
CA ASP A 455 14.49 -20.60 34.20
C ASP A 455 13.79 -21.00 32.89
N ARG A 456 13.60 -22.32 32.70
CA ARG A 456 12.97 -22.86 31.48
C ARG A 456 13.69 -22.48 30.16
N ALA A 457 14.87 -21.90 30.20
CA ALA A 457 15.69 -21.71 29.00
C ALA A 457 16.05 -23.06 28.38
N LYS A 458 16.12 -23.11 27.04
CA LYS A 458 16.40 -24.35 26.29
C LYS A 458 17.72 -24.22 25.57
N GLY A 459 18.46 -25.37 25.47
CA GLY A 459 19.68 -25.43 24.67
C GLY A 459 20.94 -24.89 25.39
N LEU A 460 20.90 -24.88 26.74
CA LEU A 460 22.08 -24.59 27.59
C LEU A 460 23.02 -25.81 27.63
#